data_87a317506d9c31cf13f8513d703d3d0b
#
_entry.id   87a317506d9c31cf13f8513d703d3d0b
#
_cell.length_a   1.000
_cell.length_b   1.000
_cell.length_c   1.000
_cell.angle_alpha   90.00
_cell.angle_beta   90.00
_cell.angle_gamma   90.00
#
_symmetry.space_group_name_H-M   'P 1'
#
loop_
_entity.id
_entity.type
_entity.pdbx_description
1 polymer ?
#
loop_
_entity_poly.entity_id
_entity_poly.type
_entity_poly.pdbx_seq_one_letter_code
_entity_poly.pdbx_strand_id
1 'polypeptide(L)'
;MSNTSEASNHSDAISNSELVRKSQLGDKAAFEQLVIRHQDLVFSLAYKLTGNREMANDVAQEAFIRAWKAIEKFRGDSTFSTWIYRITVNTAWTLRKKAKKHNTLNIDDTYEPI
;
A
#
# COMPACT_ATOMS: atom_id res chain seq x y z
N MET A 1 29.07 9.55 21.23
CA MET A 1 28.40 10.25 20.63
C MET A 1 27.99 9.85 19.34
N SER A 2 28.68 9.31 18.62
CA SER A 2 28.27 8.95 17.43
C SER A 2 27.08 8.11 17.50
N ASN A 3 27.07 7.30 18.43
CA ASN A 3 26.01 6.53 18.57
C ASN A 3 24.87 7.36 18.78
N THR A 4 25.12 8.54 19.16
CA THR A 4 24.15 9.44 19.38
C THR A 4 23.48 9.71 18.12
N SER A 5 24.20 9.79 17.08
CA SER A 5 23.61 10.14 15.87
C SER A 5 22.66 9.07 15.51
N GLU A 6 23.01 7.84 15.73
CA GLU A 6 22.14 6.84 15.42
C GLU A 6 21.00 6.82 16.30
N ALA A 7 21.22 7.06 17.52
CA ALA A 7 20.20 7.06 18.46
C ALA A 7 19.30 8.22 18.12
N SER A 8 19.91 9.26 17.70
CA SER A 8 19.20 10.43 17.39
C SER A 8 18.28 10.16 16.23
N ASN A 9 18.75 9.49 15.25
CA ASN A 9 17.94 9.19 14.12
C ASN A 9 16.76 8.41 14.56
N HIS A 10 16.97 7.51 15.47
CA HIS A 10 15.92 6.71 15.93
C HIS A 10 14.94 7.52 16.71
N SER A 11 15.41 8.34 17.57
CA SER A 11 14.55 9.07 18.42
C SER A 11 13.93 10.22 17.68
N ASP A 12 14.57 10.71 16.65
CA ASP A 12 14.02 11.80 15.91
C ASP A 12 12.96 11.30 14.96
N ALA A 13 12.95 10.04 14.69
CA ALA A 13 11.99 9.52 13.75
C ALA A 13 10.61 9.56 14.37
N ILE A 14 9.68 10.13 13.68
CA ILE A 14 8.32 10.18 14.15
C ILE A 14 7.74 8.78 14.00
N SER A 15 7.00 8.33 14.97
CA SER A 15 6.44 6.98 14.92
C SER A 15 5.36 6.89 13.86
N ASN A 16 5.08 5.69 13.43
CA ASN A 16 4.02 5.48 12.46
C ASN A 16 2.69 5.97 13.03
N SER A 17 2.44 5.76 14.30
CA SER A 17 1.20 6.20 14.92
C SER A 17 1.06 7.71 14.83
N GLU A 18 2.14 8.41 15.04
CA GLU A 18 2.10 9.85 14.99
C GLU A 18 1.87 10.30 13.55
N LEU A 19 2.51 9.65 12.59
CA LEU A 19 2.33 9.99 11.18
C LEU A 19 0.91 9.70 10.75
N VAL A 20 0.32 8.63 11.27
CA VAL A 20 -1.05 8.31 10.96
C VAL A 20 -1.97 9.42 11.47
N ARG A 21 -1.75 9.83 12.71
CA ARG A 21 -2.59 10.86 13.27
C ARG A 21 -2.50 12.15 12.47
N LYS A 22 -1.30 12.53 12.07
CA LYS A 22 -1.13 13.73 11.28
C LYS A 22 -1.79 13.57 9.91
N SER A 23 -1.67 12.39 9.33
CA SER A 23 -2.28 12.13 8.04
C SER A 23 -3.80 12.24 8.14
N GLN A 24 -4.35 11.78 9.26
CA GLN A 24 -5.79 11.86 9.46
C GLN A 24 -6.27 13.28 9.56
N LEU A 25 -5.37 14.19 9.89
CA LEU A 25 -5.71 15.60 9.95
C LEU A 25 -5.43 16.29 8.62
N GLY A 26 -5.06 15.53 7.62
CA GLY A 26 -4.85 16.11 6.30
C GLY A 26 -3.42 16.44 5.94
N ASP A 27 -2.47 16.06 6.79
CA ASP A 27 -1.07 16.37 6.52
C ASP A 27 -0.52 15.40 5.47
N LYS A 28 -0.42 15.85 4.26
CA LYS A 28 0.07 15.03 3.17
C LYS A 28 1.52 14.61 3.34
N ALA A 29 2.33 15.50 3.88
CA ALA A 29 3.73 15.20 4.07
C ALA A 29 3.89 14.03 5.04
N ALA A 30 3.02 13.97 6.04
CA ALA A 30 3.07 12.88 6.98
C ALA A 30 2.73 11.57 6.29
N PHE A 31 1.75 11.60 5.42
CA PHE A 31 1.36 10.40 4.71
C PHE A 31 2.46 9.95 3.76
N GLU A 32 3.15 10.90 3.14
CA GLU A 32 4.25 10.57 2.26
C GLU A 32 5.34 9.84 3.02
N GLN A 33 5.55 10.20 4.28
CA GLN A 33 6.52 9.50 5.08
C GLN A 33 6.10 8.07 5.30
N LEU A 34 4.79 7.86 5.50
CA LEU A 34 4.28 6.50 5.66
C LEU A 34 4.48 5.71 4.38
N VAL A 35 4.28 6.35 3.24
CA VAL A 35 4.48 5.69 1.96
C VAL A 35 5.93 5.27 1.82
N ILE A 36 6.84 6.19 2.09
CA ILE A 36 8.27 5.90 1.97
C ILE A 36 8.66 4.74 2.86
N ARG A 37 8.15 4.73 4.08
CA ARG A 37 8.51 3.68 5.03
C ARG A 37 7.96 2.32 4.64
N HIS A 38 6.88 2.29 3.87
CA HIS A 38 6.22 1.03 3.55
C HIS A 38 6.24 0.64 2.08
N GLN A 39 6.86 1.45 1.24
CA GLN A 39 6.81 1.17 -0.18
C GLN A 39 7.45 -0.16 -0.57
N ASP A 40 8.54 -0.52 0.08
CA ASP A 40 9.19 -1.78 -0.27
C ASP A 40 8.32 -2.96 0.14
N LEU A 41 7.71 -2.85 1.30
CA LEU A 41 6.83 -3.90 1.78
C LEU A 41 5.65 -4.07 0.84
N VAL A 42 5.05 -2.96 0.46
CA VAL A 42 3.87 -2.99 -0.39
C VAL A 42 4.21 -3.52 -1.78
N PHE A 43 5.32 -3.05 -2.35
CA PHE A 43 5.69 -3.50 -3.67
C PHE A 43 6.05 -4.98 -3.67
N SER A 44 6.79 -5.42 -2.66
CA SER A 44 7.17 -6.83 -2.57
C SER A 44 5.94 -7.71 -2.47
N LEU A 45 5.00 -7.31 -1.66
CA LEU A 45 3.77 -8.06 -1.50
C LEU A 45 2.99 -8.05 -2.81
N ALA A 46 2.90 -6.89 -3.44
CA ALA A 46 2.17 -6.77 -4.69
C ALA A 46 2.79 -7.66 -5.76
N TYR A 47 4.11 -7.71 -5.79
CA TYR A 47 4.79 -8.52 -6.79
C TYR A 47 4.56 -10.00 -6.51
N LYS A 48 4.56 -10.37 -5.25
CA LYS A 48 4.33 -11.74 -4.88
C LYS A 48 2.93 -12.17 -5.28
N LEU A 49 1.98 -11.27 -5.16
CA LEU A 49 0.60 -11.60 -5.46
C LEU A 49 0.27 -11.54 -6.95
N THR A 50 1.01 -10.79 -7.71
CA THR A 50 0.70 -10.62 -9.14
C THR A 50 1.69 -11.33 -10.07
N GLY A 51 2.91 -11.50 -9.61
CA GLY A 51 3.93 -12.12 -10.44
C GLY A 51 4.37 -11.28 -11.62
N ASN A 52 3.99 -10.02 -11.64
CA ASN A 52 4.26 -9.15 -12.78
C ASN A 52 4.67 -7.79 -12.25
N ARG A 53 5.82 -7.30 -12.66
CA ARG A 53 6.34 -6.04 -12.13
C ARG A 53 5.44 -4.85 -12.42
N GLU A 54 4.94 -4.81 -13.62
CA GLU A 54 4.09 -3.71 -14.02
C GLU A 54 2.82 -3.70 -13.21
N MET A 55 2.19 -4.86 -13.08
CA MET A 55 0.97 -4.93 -12.30
C MET A 55 1.26 -4.69 -10.83
N ALA A 56 2.41 -5.15 -10.34
CA ALA A 56 2.76 -4.92 -8.95
C ALA A 56 2.87 -3.43 -8.68
N ASN A 57 3.42 -2.70 -9.62
CA ASN A 57 3.56 -1.27 -9.48
C ASN A 57 2.18 -0.61 -9.44
N ASP A 58 1.28 -1.06 -10.30
CA ASP A 58 -0.07 -0.52 -10.33
C ASP A 58 -0.79 -0.82 -9.02
N VAL A 59 -0.61 -2.02 -8.50
CA VAL A 59 -1.23 -2.41 -7.24
C VAL A 59 -0.68 -1.54 -6.11
N ALA A 60 0.63 -1.35 -6.08
CA ALA A 60 1.23 -0.57 -5.01
C ALA A 60 0.71 0.87 -5.02
N GLN A 61 0.65 1.46 -6.19
CA GLN A 61 0.16 2.82 -6.30
C GLN A 61 -1.30 2.92 -5.88
N GLU A 62 -2.11 2.00 -6.37
CA GLU A 62 -3.52 2.03 -6.04
C GLU A 62 -3.74 1.76 -4.56
N ALA A 63 -2.94 0.89 -3.96
CA ALA A 63 -3.07 0.59 -2.55
C ALA A 63 -2.84 1.85 -1.71
N PHE A 64 -1.81 2.64 -2.08
CA PHE A 64 -1.54 3.85 -1.32
C PHE A 64 -2.61 4.92 -1.57
N ILE A 65 -3.17 4.96 -2.77
CA ILE A 65 -4.25 5.89 -3.04
C ILE A 65 -5.46 5.53 -2.19
N ARG A 66 -5.78 4.25 -2.11
CA ARG A 66 -6.89 3.80 -1.29
C ARG A 66 -6.64 4.08 0.18
N ALA A 67 -5.38 3.91 0.60
CA ALA A 67 -5.02 4.15 1.98
C ALA A 67 -5.22 5.63 2.32
N TRP A 68 -4.80 6.51 1.44
CA TRP A 68 -4.96 7.93 1.69
C TRP A 68 -6.43 8.30 1.82
N LYS A 69 -7.25 7.73 0.96
CA LYS A 69 -8.68 8.02 1.00
C LYS A 69 -9.35 7.45 2.24
N ALA A 70 -8.83 6.38 2.77
CA ALA A 70 -9.44 5.74 3.93
C ALA A 70 -8.78 6.04 5.27
N ILE A 71 -7.68 6.77 5.25
CA ILE A 71 -6.90 6.96 6.46
C ILE A 71 -7.69 7.60 7.60
N GLU A 72 -8.62 8.45 7.28
CA GLU A 72 -9.41 9.11 8.31
C GLU A 72 -10.23 8.11 9.10
N LYS A 73 -10.55 7.00 8.49
CA LYS A 73 -11.37 6.00 9.15
C LYS A 73 -10.56 4.91 9.83
N PHE A 74 -9.25 4.99 9.70
CA PHE A 74 -8.39 3.98 10.31
C PHE A 74 -8.44 4.17 11.81
N ARG A 75 -8.85 3.13 12.52
CA ARG A 75 -9.06 3.24 13.96
C ARG A 75 -7.89 2.83 14.82
N GLY A 76 -6.84 2.37 14.23
CA GLY A 76 -5.70 1.96 15.01
C GLY A 76 -5.86 0.60 15.67
N ASP A 77 -6.79 -0.21 15.19
CA ASP A 77 -6.97 -1.54 15.73
C ASP A 77 -5.81 -2.45 15.35
N SER A 78 -5.04 -2.04 14.37
CA SER A 78 -3.86 -2.78 13.99
C SER A 78 -2.78 -1.75 13.71
N THR A 79 -1.57 -2.21 13.42
CA THR A 79 -0.50 -1.27 13.06
C THR A 79 -0.79 -0.80 11.65
N PHE A 80 -0.15 0.28 11.26
CA PHE A 80 -0.30 0.77 9.90
C PHE A 80 0.22 -0.27 8.92
N SER A 81 1.28 -0.98 9.27
CA SER A 81 1.83 -2.01 8.40
C SER A 81 0.81 -3.09 8.10
N THR A 82 0.10 -3.54 9.11
CA THR A 82 -0.91 -4.57 8.92
C THR A 82 -2.07 -4.03 8.10
N TRP A 83 -2.43 -2.80 8.35
CA TRP A 83 -3.55 -2.19 7.66
C TRP A 83 -3.25 -2.03 6.16
N ILE A 84 -2.04 -1.52 5.84
CA ILE A 84 -1.68 -1.32 4.44
C ILE A 84 -1.48 -2.68 3.76
N TYR A 85 -1.08 -3.68 4.52
CA TYR A 85 -0.94 -5.02 3.99
C TYR A 85 -2.30 -5.52 3.49
N ARG A 86 -3.32 -5.34 4.30
CA ARG A 86 -4.66 -5.77 3.92
C ARG A 86 -5.18 -5.02 2.71
N ILE A 87 -4.92 -3.73 2.67
CA ILE A 87 -5.33 -2.92 1.55
C ILE A 87 -4.63 -3.39 0.29
N THR A 88 -3.34 -3.74 0.41
CA THR A 88 -2.57 -4.19 -0.74
C THR A 88 -3.12 -5.52 -1.27
N VAL A 89 -3.44 -6.44 -0.37
CA VAL A 89 -3.98 -7.73 -0.79
C VAL A 89 -5.32 -7.51 -1.51
N ASN A 90 -6.19 -6.70 -0.93
CA ASN A 90 -7.48 -6.44 -1.54
C ASN A 90 -7.33 -5.73 -2.88
N THR A 91 -6.36 -4.84 -2.97
CA THR A 91 -6.12 -4.12 -4.21
C THR A 91 -5.62 -5.08 -5.29
N ALA A 92 -4.71 -5.98 -4.91
CA ALA A 92 -4.17 -6.94 -5.86
C ALA A 92 -5.30 -7.83 -6.39
N TRP A 93 -6.19 -8.24 -5.50
CA TRP A 93 -7.30 -9.06 -5.90
C TRP A 93 -8.19 -8.32 -6.88
N THR A 94 -8.52 -7.09 -6.56
CA THR A 94 -9.38 -6.28 -7.40
C THR A 94 -8.77 -6.06 -8.78
N LEU A 95 -7.51 -5.70 -8.84
CA LEU A 95 -6.87 -5.44 -10.10
C LEU A 95 -6.68 -6.69 -10.93
N ARG A 96 -6.37 -7.80 -10.28
CA ARG A 96 -6.22 -9.04 -11.00
C ARG A 96 -7.55 -9.49 -11.58
N LYS A 97 -8.61 -9.30 -10.82
CA LYS A 97 -9.91 -9.68 -11.24
C LYS A 97 -10.32 -8.84 -12.43
N LYS A 98 -10.01 -7.56 -12.36
CA LYS A 98 -10.34 -6.65 -13.42
C LYS A 98 -9.58 -7.01 -14.68
N ALA A 99 -8.32 -7.32 -14.56
CA ALA A 99 -7.50 -7.67 -15.70
C ALA A 99 -8.00 -8.97 -16.32
N LYS A 100 -8.34 -9.92 -15.48
CA LYS A 100 -8.82 -11.18 -15.97
C LYS A 100 -10.14 -11.01 -16.71
N LYS A 101 -11.01 -10.18 -16.15
CA LYS A 101 -12.29 -9.96 -16.76
C LYS A 101 -12.09 -9.28 -18.09
N HIS A 102 -11.18 -8.33 -18.14
CA HIS A 102 -10.91 -7.60 -19.36
C HIS A 102 -10.35 -8.57 -20.43
N ASN A 103 -9.46 -9.44 -20.03
CA ASN A 103 -8.90 -10.38 -20.95
C ASN A 103 -9.95 -11.35 -21.43
N THR A 104 -10.83 -11.73 -20.53
CA THR A 104 -11.88 -12.65 -20.88
C THR A 104 -12.80 -12.00 -21.90
N LEU A 105 -13.08 -10.74 -21.72
CA LEU A 105 -13.91 -10.03 -22.64
C LEU A 105 -13.23 -9.92 -24.00
N ASN A 106 -11.95 -9.74 -24.01
CA ASN A 106 -11.22 -9.64 -25.23
C ASN A 106 -11.15 -10.96 -25.95
N ILE A 107 -11.05 -12.03 -25.22
CA ILE A 107 -10.93 -13.29 -25.81
C ILE A 107 -12.23 -13.97 -25.95
N ASP A 108 -13.21 -13.45 -25.29
CA ASP A 108 -14.47 -13.99 -25.26
C ASP A 108 -15.01 -14.27 -26.55
N ASP A 109 -14.62 -13.51 -27.44
CA ASP A 109 -15.07 -13.71 -28.72
C ASP A 109 -14.76 -15.10 -29.08
N THR A 110 -13.68 -15.62 -28.62
CA THR A 110 -13.30 -16.91 -29.02
C THR A 110 -13.38 -17.88 -27.90
N TYR A 111 -13.17 -17.45 -26.72
CA TYR A 111 -13.06 -18.34 -25.63
C TYR A 111 -14.20 -18.29 -24.74
N GLU A 112 -14.73 -19.41 -24.40
CA GLU A 112 -15.75 -19.45 -23.55
C GLU A 112 -15.33 -20.04 -22.28
N PRO A 113 -15.34 -19.35 -21.27
CA PRO A 113 -14.79 -19.84 -20.07
C PRO A 113 -15.67 -20.84 -19.53
N ILE A 114 -16.06 -21.43 -19.31
CA ILE A 114 -16.81 -22.37 -18.75
C ILE A 114 -17.26 -22.21 -17.56
#